data_e27e37852ae486afe264a9b54651d595
#
_entry.id   e27e37852ae486afe264a9b54651d595
#
_cell.length_a   1.000
_cell.length_b   1.000
_cell.length_c   1.000
_cell.angle_alpha   90.00
_cell.angle_beta   90.00
_cell.angle_gamma   90.00
#
_symmetry.space_group_name_H-M   'P 1'
#
loop_
_entity.id
_entity.type
_entity.pdbx_description
1 polymer ?
#
loop_
_entity_poly.entity_id
_entity_poly.type
_entity_poly.pdbx_seq_one_letter_code
_entity_poly.pdbx_strand_id
1 'polypeptide(L)'
;GELARGGALVMRTGGNGGHARVPVLTDHDVLAGTAPSGTLPESDEEAVLTEPGDVVVPVLGGGAVARVIDDATGGAALGRNLVLLRPDPTALDPWFLAGFLRGTANNRQASSYASTATRLDVRRLQLPRLALDEQRRYGARFRALDEFERALRRANRLGDQLVRGMYDGLTDGTVAPG
;
A
#
# COMPACT_ATOMS: atom_id res chain seq x y z
N GLY A 1 -1.17 -19.23 -11.92
CA GLY A 1 -2.20 -18.67 -12.79
C GLY A 1 -2.14 -17.15 -12.77
N GLU A 2 -2.41 -16.53 -13.90
CA GLU A 2 -2.48 -15.08 -13.98
C GLU A 2 -3.58 -14.54 -13.04
N LEU A 3 -3.31 -13.46 -12.31
CA LEU A 3 -4.22 -12.80 -11.37
C LEU A 3 -5.59 -12.41 -11.95
N ALA A 4 -5.70 -12.31 -13.27
CA ALA A 4 -6.90 -11.83 -13.95
C ALA A 4 -7.85 -12.94 -14.46
N ARG A 5 -7.52 -14.20 -14.29
CA ARG A 5 -8.35 -15.30 -14.79
C ARG A 5 -9.03 -16.04 -13.65
N GLY A 6 -10.33 -15.84 -13.47
CA GLY A 6 -11.12 -16.70 -12.62
C GLY A 6 -12.13 -16.05 -11.67
N GLY A 7 -12.43 -14.77 -11.78
CA GLY A 7 -13.47 -14.12 -10.97
C GLY A 7 -13.13 -13.90 -9.48
N ALA A 8 -11.95 -14.36 -9.02
CA ALA A 8 -11.52 -14.24 -7.63
C ALA A 8 -10.92 -12.86 -7.29
N LEU A 9 -10.69 -12.00 -8.27
CA LEU A 9 -10.03 -10.71 -8.10
C LEU A 9 -10.62 -9.65 -9.03
N VAL A 10 -10.97 -8.52 -8.47
CA VAL A 10 -11.35 -7.31 -9.22
C VAL A 10 -10.22 -6.29 -9.11
N MET A 11 -9.81 -5.73 -10.24
CA MET A 11 -8.80 -4.68 -10.32
C MET A 11 -9.46 -3.34 -10.66
N ARG A 12 -9.05 -2.30 -9.94
CA ARG A 12 -9.46 -0.92 -10.17
C ARG A 12 -8.24 0.00 -10.23
N THR A 13 -8.33 1.05 -11.01
CA THR A 13 -7.29 2.08 -11.10
C THR A 13 -7.80 3.39 -10.53
N GLY A 14 -6.94 4.09 -9.78
CA GLY A 14 -7.22 5.41 -9.26
C GLY A 14 -7.25 6.45 -10.37
N GLY A 15 -8.15 7.41 -10.25
CA GLY A 15 -8.36 8.52 -11.16
C GLY A 15 -8.37 9.88 -10.45
N ASN A 16 -8.82 10.91 -11.17
CA ASN A 16 -8.92 12.27 -10.67
C ASN A 16 -10.30 12.62 -10.11
N GLY A 17 -11.22 11.67 -10.08
CA GLY A 17 -12.60 11.90 -9.72
C GLY A 17 -12.92 11.59 -8.27
N GLY A 18 -13.93 12.27 -7.71
CA GLY A 18 -14.51 11.96 -6.42
C GLY A 18 -15.14 13.14 -5.71
N HIS A 19 -15.86 12.86 -4.64
CA HIS A 19 -16.45 13.89 -3.79
C HIS A 19 -15.36 14.60 -2.98
N ALA A 20 -15.38 15.94 -2.97
CA ALA A 20 -14.40 16.82 -2.29
C ALA A 20 -14.26 16.60 -0.76
N ARG A 21 -15.09 15.75 -0.15
CA ARG A 21 -15.10 15.47 1.31
C ARG A 21 -14.50 14.13 1.70
N VAL A 22 -14.11 13.29 0.75
CA VAL A 22 -13.53 11.97 1.01
C VAL A 22 -12.01 12.10 1.00
N PRO A 23 -11.30 11.64 2.04
CA PRO A 23 -9.84 11.65 2.02
C PRO A 23 -9.33 10.74 0.90
N VAL A 24 -8.20 11.11 0.29
CA VAL A 24 -7.57 10.37 -0.78
C VAL A 24 -6.38 9.61 -0.24
N LEU A 25 -6.34 8.32 -0.52
CA LEU A 25 -5.14 7.51 -0.32
C LEU A 25 -4.18 7.78 -1.47
N THR A 26 -3.04 8.41 -1.18
CA THR A 26 -2.01 8.73 -2.17
C THR A 26 -0.97 7.62 -2.26
N ASP A 27 -0.20 7.60 -3.35
CA ASP A 27 0.97 6.72 -3.47
C ASP A 27 1.99 6.97 -2.35
N HIS A 28 2.19 8.22 -1.96
CA HIS A 28 3.02 8.57 -0.80
C HIS A 28 2.52 7.92 0.51
N ASP A 29 1.22 7.96 0.77
CA ASP A 29 0.62 7.32 1.96
C ASP A 29 0.85 5.80 1.97
N VAL A 30 0.71 5.17 0.81
CA VAL A 30 0.95 3.73 0.65
C VAL A 30 2.42 3.39 0.92
N LEU A 31 3.35 4.15 0.35
CA LEU A 31 4.79 3.96 0.54
C LEU A 31 5.23 4.22 1.98
N ALA A 32 4.68 5.25 2.62
CA ALA A 32 5.02 5.64 3.99
C ALA A 32 4.24 4.85 5.06
N GLY A 33 3.19 4.12 4.68
CA GLY A 33 2.31 3.42 5.63
C GLY A 33 1.46 4.37 6.48
N THR A 34 1.12 5.55 5.96
CA THR A 34 0.36 6.58 6.66
C THR A 34 -1.14 6.55 6.32
N ALA A 35 -1.94 7.27 7.10
CA ALA A 35 -3.35 7.46 6.81
C ALA A 35 -3.56 8.27 5.52
N PRO A 36 -4.72 8.15 4.86
CA PRO A 36 -5.03 8.93 3.68
C PRO A 36 -4.89 10.44 3.94
N SER A 37 -4.04 11.11 3.18
CA SER A 37 -3.65 12.52 3.40
C SER A 37 -4.02 13.44 2.25
N GLY A 38 -4.40 12.89 1.10
CA GLY A 38 -4.71 13.67 -0.09
C GLY A 38 -6.13 14.22 -0.08
N THR A 39 -6.36 15.17 -0.98
CA THR A 39 -7.68 15.69 -1.32
C THR A 39 -7.91 15.53 -2.80
N LEU A 40 -9.15 15.20 -3.19
CA LEU A 40 -9.52 15.13 -4.60
C LEU A 40 -9.88 16.52 -5.12
N PRO A 41 -9.41 16.88 -6.32
CA PRO A 41 -10.00 17.99 -7.05
C PRO A 41 -11.47 17.65 -7.39
N GLU A 42 -12.30 18.68 -7.47
CA GLU A 42 -13.65 18.51 -7.98
C GLU A 42 -13.62 17.95 -9.41
N SER A 43 -14.29 16.83 -9.64
CA SER A 43 -14.37 16.19 -10.94
C SER A 43 -15.69 15.44 -11.03
N ASP A 44 -16.20 15.33 -12.27
CA ASP A 44 -17.44 14.62 -12.56
C ASP A 44 -17.27 13.09 -12.59
N GLU A 45 -16.04 12.57 -12.45
CA GLU A 45 -15.78 11.14 -12.43
C GLU A 45 -16.04 10.55 -11.04
N GLU A 46 -16.63 9.38 -11.01
CA GLU A 46 -16.87 8.64 -9.76
C GLU A 46 -15.57 8.10 -9.18
N ALA A 47 -15.32 8.41 -7.91
CA ALA A 47 -14.13 7.94 -7.21
C ALA A 47 -14.20 6.43 -6.93
N VAL A 48 -13.07 5.75 -7.09
CA VAL A 48 -12.90 4.38 -6.58
C VAL A 48 -12.63 4.45 -5.09
N LEU A 49 -13.53 3.89 -4.28
CA LEU A 49 -13.39 3.86 -2.83
C LEU A 49 -12.75 2.56 -2.37
N THR A 50 -11.85 2.66 -1.41
CA THR A 50 -11.23 1.50 -0.76
C THR A 50 -12.21 0.84 0.22
N GLU A 51 -12.09 -0.48 0.36
CA GLU A 51 -12.82 -1.28 1.34
C GLU A 51 -11.83 -2.14 2.14
N PRO A 52 -12.15 -2.49 3.39
CA PRO A 52 -11.34 -3.44 4.15
C PRO A 52 -11.12 -4.75 3.37
N GLY A 53 -9.88 -5.22 3.34
CA GLY A 53 -9.49 -6.40 2.56
C GLY A 53 -9.02 -6.10 1.13
N ASP A 54 -9.15 -4.88 0.65
CA ASP A 54 -8.51 -4.46 -0.61
C ASP A 54 -7.00 -4.46 -0.46
N VAL A 55 -6.30 -4.71 -1.56
CA VAL A 55 -4.84 -4.57 -1.66
C VAL A 55 -4.51 -3.47 -2.63
N VAL A 56 -3.78 -2.46 -2.17
CA VAL A 56 -3.40 -1.30 -2.98
C VAL A 56 -1.91 -1.34 -3.28
N VAL A 57 -1.58 -1.14 -4.54
CA VAL A 57 -0.21 -1.23 -5.06
C VAL A 57 0.14 0.03 -5.84
N PRO A 58 1.26 0.72 -5.51
CA PRO A 58 1.80 1.79 -6.34
C PRO A 58 2.35 1.20 -7.64
N VAL A 59 2.02 1.81 -8.77
CA VAL A 59 2.51 1.36 -10.08
C VAL A 59 3.78 2.08 -10.56
N LEU A 60 4.17 3.15 -9.86
CA LEU A 60 5.39 3.93 -10.14
C LEU A 60 6.32 3.89 -8.93
N GLY A 61 7.63 4.10 -9.18
CA GLY A 61 8.65 4.26 -8.13
C GLY A 61 9.48 3.01 -7.82
N GLY A 62 9.28 1.89 -8.51
CA GLY A 62 10.16 0.70 -8.46
C GLY A 62 10.22 -0.03 -7.12
N GLY A 63 9.37 0.31 -6.16
CA GLY A 63 9.32 -0.35 -4.84
C GLY A 63 8.38 -1.54 -4.83
N ALA A 64 8.78 -2.59 -4.09
CA ALA A 64 7.93 -3.75 -3.83
C ALA A 64 7.03 -3.45 -2.62
N VAL A 65 5.97 -2.69 -2.82
CA VAL A 65 5.02 -2.32 -1.77
C VAL A 65 3.62 -2.76 -2.15
N ALA A 66 2.92 -3.36 -1.21
CA ALA A 66 1.50 -3.67 -1.30
C ALA A 66 0.88 -3.45 0.08
N ARG A 67 -0.20 -2.69 0.13
CA ARG A 67 -0.89 -2.35 1.38
C ARG A 67 -2.25 -3.02 1.43
N VAL A 68 -2.51 -3.76 2.49
CA VAL A 68 -3.85 -4.27 2.81
C VAL A 68 -4.64 -3.18 3.51
N ILE A 69 -5.82 -2.88 3.00
CA ILE A 69 -6.71 -1.87 3.59
C ILE A 69 -7.39 -2.48 4.82
N ASP A 70 -7.34 -1.76 5.92
CA ASP A 70 -8.02 -2.07 7.18
C ASP A 70 -9.28 -1.20 7.37
N ASP A 71 -9.96 -1.37 8.49
CA ASP A 71 -11.17 -0.61 8.81
C ASP A 71 -10.90 0.90 8.93
N ALA A 72 -9.69 1.30 9.35
CA ALA A 72 -9.32 2.70 9.52
C ALA A 72 -9.03 3.41 8.18
N THR A 73 -8.66 2.66 7.15
CA THR A 73 -8.31 3.18 5.82
C THR A 73 -9.35 2.86 4.74
N GLY A 74 -10.38 2.10 5.09
CA GLY A 74 -11.55 1.88 4.25
C GLY A 74 -12.35 3.17 4.02
N GLY A 75 -12.97 3.29 2.85
CA GLY A 75 -13.76 4.44 2.45
C GLY A 75 -12.94 5.64 1.93
N ALA A 76 -11.63 5.53 1.83
CA ALA A 76 -10.80 6.54 1.17
C ALA A 76 -10.88 6.40 -0.35
N ALA A 77 -10.81 7.52 -1.07
CA ALA A 77 -10.70 7.49 -2.52
C ALA A 77 -9.30 7.05 -2.96
N LEU A 78 -9.23 6.27 -4.01
CA LEU A 78 -7.98 5.79 -4.57
C LEU A 78 -7.29 6.90 -5.38
N GLY A 79 -6.08 7.26 -5.00
CA GLY A 79 -5.27 8.27 -5.69
C GLY A 79 -4.68 7.78 -7.01
N ARG A 80 -4.01 8.71 -7.70
CA ARG A 80 -3.30 8.44 -8.96
C ARG A 80 -2.13 7.48 -8.73
N ASN A 81 -1.76 6.76 -9.77
CA ASN A 81 -0.63 5.82 -9.76
C ASN A 81 -0.79 4.68 -8.75
N LEU A 82 -2.01 4.43 -8.32
CA LEU A 82 -2.38 3.30 -7.49
C LEU A 82 -3.30 2.36 -8.26
N VAL A 83 -3.12 1.08 -8.03
CA VAL A 83 -4.03 0.01 -8.45
C VAL A 83 -4.62 -0.63 -7.22
N LEU A 84 -5.94 -0.77 -7.22
CA LEU A 84 -6.68 -1.47 -6.20
C LEU A 84 -7.00 -2.88 -6.72
N LEU A 85 -6.65 -3.86 -5.92
CA LEU A 85 -6.99 -5.26 -6.13
C LEU A 85 -7.98 -5.67 -5.05
N ARG A 86 -9.15 -6.12 -5.43
CA ARG A 86 -10.20 -6.59 -4.50
C ARG A 86 -10.33 -8.10 -4.62
N PRO A 87 -9.70 -8.86 -3.73
CA PRO A 87 -9.82 -10.30 -3.72
C PRO A 87 -11.19 -10.73 -3.18
N ASP A 88 -11.73 -11.83 -3.72
CA ASP A 88 -12.81 -12.55 -3.08
C ASP A 88 -12.22 -13.33 -1.88
N PRO A 89 -12.59 -13.01 -0.63
CA PRO A 89 -11.98 -13.62 0.56
C PRO A 89 -12.29 -15.11 0.71
N THR A 90 -13.25 -15.63 -0.04
CA THR A 90 -13.55 -17.07 -0.09
C THR A 90 -12.62 -17.86 -1.01
N ALA A 91 -11.88 -17.18 -1.87
CA ALA A 91 -10.99 -17.79 -2.86
C ALA A 91 -9.53 -17.31 -2.77
N LEU A 92 -9.31 -16.08 -2.27
CA LEU A 92 -7.99 -15.46 -2.22
C LEU A 92 -7.83 -14.63 -0.94
N ASP A 93 -6.86 -15.02 -0.11
CA ASP A 93 -6.53 -14.28 1.11
C ASP A 93 -5.80 -12.97 0.78
N PRO A 94 -6.26 -11.81 1.32
CA PRO A 94 -5.66 -10.51 1.00
C PRO A 94 -4.19 -10.39 1.43
N TRP A 95 -3.81 -10.93 2.58
CA TRP A 95 -2.44 -10.87 3.07
C TRP A 95 -1.50 -11.80 2.30
N PHE A 96 -2.01 -12.94 1.86
CA PHE A 96 -1.30 -13.82 0.93
C PHE A 96 -1.02 -13.08 -0.39
N LEU A 97 -2.04 -12.44 -0.97
CA LEU A 97 -1.89 -11.64 -2.18
C LEU A 97 -0.84 -10.53 -1.98
N ALA A 98 -1.00 -9.70 -0.96
CA ALA A 98 -0.11 -8.59 -0.67
C ALA A 98 1.35 -9.05 -0.46
N GLY A 99 1.56 -10.15 0.25
CA GLY A 99 2.88 -10.70 0.51
C GLY A 99 3.59 -11.15 -0.76
N PHE A 100 2.92 -11.86 -1.64
CA PHE A 100 3.50 -12.28 -2.92
C PHE A 100 3.75 -11.11 -3.87
N LEU A 101 2.91 -10.06 -3.84
CA LEU A 101 3.14 -8.84 -4.62
C LEU A 101 4.40 -8.09 -4.19
N ARG A 102 4.80 -8.22 -2.94
CA ARG A 102 6.04 -7.63 -2.40
C ARG A 102 7.29 -8.44 -2.72
N GLY A 103 7.16 -9.65 -3.23
CA GLY A 103 8.29 -10.49 -3.56
C GLY A 103 9.12 -9.91 -4.71
N THR A 104 10.46 -9.89 -4.55
CA THR A 104 11.39 -9.34 -5.54
C THR A 104 11.28 -10.02 -6.90
N ALA A 105 11.05 -11.33 -6.94
CA ALA A 105 10.90 -12.09 -8.18
C ALA A 105 9.67 -11.62 -8.97
N ASN A 106 8.52 -11.43 -8.32
CA ASN A 106 7.31 -10.91 -8.93
C ASN A 106 7.50 -9.48 -9.44
N ASN A 107 8.16 -8.64 -8.66
CA ASN A 107 8.43 -7.25 -9.05
C ASN A 107 9.32 -7.17 -10.30
N ARG A 108 10.37 -7.98 -10.39
CA ARG A 108 11.23 -8.03 -11.58
C ARG A 108 10.47 -8.48 -12.82
N GLN A 109 9.62 -9.48 -12.69
CA GLN A 109 8.85 -10.02 -13.82
C GLN A 109 7.78 -9.05 -14.32
N ALA A 110 7.16 -8.29 -13.42
CA ALA A 110 6.08 -7.38 -13.74
C ALA A 110 6.56 -5.96 -14.11
N SER A 111 7.83 -5.62 -13.84
CA SER A 111 8.39 -4.31 -14.14
C SER A 111 8.75 -4.18 -15.62
N SER A 112 8.34 -3.08 -16.24
CA SER A 112 8.71 -2.73 -17.61
C SER A 112 9.95 -1.84 -17.61
N TYR A 113 10.97 -2.25 -18.35
CA TYR A 113 12.21 -1.47 -18.53
C TYR A 113 12.16 -0.50 -19.72
N ALA A 114 11.01 -0.36 -20.38
CA ALA A 114 10.88 0.42 -21.61
C ALA A 114 10.82 1.94 -21.43
N SER A 115 10.84 2.45 -20.20
CA SER A 115 10.84 3.88 -19.90
C SER A 115 11.81 4.20 -18.75
N THR A 116 12.20 5.48 -18.64
CA THR A 116 13.02 5.98 -17.51
C THR A 116 12.35 5.85 -16.15
N ALA A 117 11.02 5.61 -16.11
CA ALA A 117 10.26 5.28 -14.92
C ALA A 117 9.81 3.81 -14.99
N THR A 118 10.24 2.99 -14.02
CA THR A 118 9.76 1.62 -13.87
C THR A 118 8.28 1.63 -13.52
N ARG A 119 7.46 1.01 -14.37
CA ARG A 119 6.03 0.86 -14.14
C ARG A 119 5.68 -0.60 -13.91
N LEU A 120 4.97 -0.87 -12.82
CA LEU A 120 4.50 -2.20 -12.47
C LEU A 120 3.21 -2.54 -13.25
N ASP A 121 3.20 -3.64 -13.99
CA ASP A 121 1.99 -4.23 -14.55
C ASP A 121 1.51 -5.38 -13.65
N VAL A 122 0.54 -5.10 -12.80
CA VAL A 122 0.00 -6.06 -11.84
C VAL A 122 -0.62 -7.30 -12.49
N ARG A 123 -1.01 -7.23 -13.76
CA ARG A 123 -1.54 -8.38 -14.51
C ARG A 123 -0.49 -9.44 -14.83
N ARG A 124 0.78 -9.09 -14.77
CA ARG A 124 1.92 -10.00 -14.98
C ARG A 124 2.40 -10.70 -13.71
N LEU A 125 1.86 -10.31 -12.57
CA LEU A 125 2.19 -10.91 -11.28
C LEU A 125 1.65 -12.36 -11.22
N GLN A 126 2.45 -13.24 -10.64
CA GLN A 126 2.11 -14.65 -10.50
C GLN A 126 1.92 -15.03 -9.05
N LEU A 127 0.88 -15.81 -8.79
CA LEU A 127 0.61 -16.40 -7.49
C LEU A 127 0.64 -17.93 -7.59
N PRO A 128 1.20 -18.62 -6.60
CA PRO A 128 1.06 -20.05 -6.51
C PRO A 128 -0.40 -20.44 -6.25
N ARG A 129 -0.82 -21.57 -6.79
CA ARG A 129 -2.15 -22.12 -6.52
C ARG A 129 -2.10 -22.92 -5.23
N LEU A 130 -2.65 -22.38 -4.17
CA LEU A 130 -2.72 -23.01 -2.86
C LEU A 130 -4.18 -23.07 -2.38
N ALA A 131 -4.49 -24.06 -1.55
CA ALA A 131 -5.77 -24.07 -0.84
C ALA A 131 -5.90 -22.86 0.07
N LEU A 132 -7.12 -22.40 0.32
CA LEU A 132 -7.37 -21.16 1.08
C LEU A 132 -6.77 -21.21 2.49
N ASP A 133 -6.83 -22.37 3.15
CA ASP A 133 -6.23 -22.54 4.49
C ASP A 133 -4.70 -22.36 4.47
N GLU A 134 -4.06 -22.83 3.42
CA GLU A 134 -2.62 -22.64 3.25
C GLU A 134 -2.29 -21.19 2.90
N GLN A 135 -3.08 -20.54 2.05
CA GLN A 135 -2.96 -19.11 1.79
C GLN A 135 -3.05 -18.30 3.08
N ARG A 136 -3.99 -18.63 3.97
CA ARG A 136 -4.16 -17.95 5.26
C ARG A 136 -2.95 -18.12 6.18
N ARG A 137 -2.27 -19.28 6.14
CA ARG A 137 -1.02 -19.49 6.90
C ARG A 137 0.09 -18.57 6.39
N TYR A 138 0.28 -18.48 5.07
CA TYR A 138 1.20 -17.52 4.46
C TYR A 138 0.79 -16.09 4.80
N GLY A 139 -0.49 -15.77 4.66
CA GLY A 139 -1.04 -14.46 4.96
C GLY A 139 -0.76 -14.00 6.39
N ALA A 140 -0.90 -14.89 7.37
CA ALA A 140 -0.57 -14.60 8.76
C ALA A 140 0.91 -14.24 8.95
N ARG A 141 1.81 -14.91 8.25
CA ARG A 141 3.25 -14.60 8.28
C ARG A 141 3.57 -13.26 7.62
N PHE A 142 2.97 -13.01 6.47
CA PHE A 142 3.13 -11.71 5.77
C PHE A 142 2.57 -10.54 6.58
N ARG A 143 1.44 -10.75 7.24
CA ARG A 143 0.86 -9.76 8.16
C ARG A 143 1.79 -9.46 9.33
N ALA A 144 2.38 -10.47 9.95
CA ALA A 144 3.35 -10.29 11.02
C ALA A 144 4.58 -9.50 10.56
N LEU A 145 5.08 -9.75 9.35
CA LEU A 145 6.19 -8.98 8.75
C LEU A 145 5.78 -7.52 8.49
N ASP A 146 4.58 -7.27 8.01
CA ASP A 146 4.06 -5.93 7.80
C ASP A 146 3.93 -5.16 9.12
N GLU A 147 3.40 -5.78 10.15
CA GLU A 147 3.30 -5.20 11.50
C GLU A 147 4.67 -4.87 12.09
N PHE A 148 5.65 -5.75 11.90
CA PHE A 148 7.04 -5.51 12.31
C PHE A 148 7.67 -4.33 11.58
N GLU A 149 7.50 -4.24 10.26
CA GLU A 149 7.98 -3.12 9.47
C GLU A 149 7.36 -1.79 9.91
N ARG A 150 6.06 -1.78 10.17
CA ARG A 150 5.35 -0.59 10.71
C ARG A 150 5.91 -0.17 12.07
N ALA A 151 6.20 -1.13 12.95
CA ALA A 151 6.80 -0.86 14.25
C ALA A 151 8.21 -0.25 14.11
N LEU A 152 9.03 -0.75 13.19
CA LEU A 152 10.34 -0.18 12.89
C LEU A 152 10.26 1.25 12.36
N ARG A 153 9.34 1.53 11.42
CA ARG A 153 9.13 2.89 10.90
C ARG A 153 8.68 3.85 11.98
N ARG A 154 7.79 3.40 12.87
CA ARG A 154 7.34 4.20 14.02
C ARG A 154 8.49 4.51 14.98
N ALA A 155 9.32 3.53 15.31
CA ALA A 155 10.50 3.71 16.17
C ALA A 155 11.48 4.72 15.55
N ASN A 156 11.74 4.62 14.25
CA ASN A 156 12.61 5.57 13.53
C ASN A 156 12.04 6.99 13.56
N ARG A 157 10.75 7.19 13.34
CA ARG A 157 10.12 8.52 13.43
C ARG A 157 10.23 9.11 14.84
N LEU A 158 9.97 8.31 15.86
CA LEU A 158 10.08 8.75 17.27
C LEU A 158 11.53 9.10 17.63
N GLY A 159 12.50 8.31 17.15
CA GLY A 159 13.92 8.59 17.33
C GLY A 159 14.33 9.91 16.66
N ASP A 160 13.91 10.13 15.41
CA ASP A 160 14.19 11.37 14.69
C ASP A 160 13.56 12.60 15.39
N GLN A 161 12.34 12.46 15.88
CA GLN A 161 11.66 13.52 16.66
C GLN A 161 12.41 13.83 17.95
N LEU A 162 12.87 12.81 18.68
CA LEU A 162 13.65 12.99 19.90
C LEU A 162 14.95 13.73 19.61
N VAL A 163 15.72 13.30 18.63
CA VAL A 163 17.00 13.93 18.24
C VAL A 163 16.77 15.38 17.84
N ARG A 164 15.78 15.65 17.00
CA ARG A 164 15.43 17.03 16.59
C ARG A 164 15.04 17.89 17.78
N GLY A 165 14.20 17.39 18.67
CA GLY A 165 13.81 18.08 19.89
C GLY A 165 15.01 18.41 20.82
N MET A 166 16.00 17.54 20.89
CA MET A 166 17.23 17.80 21.63
C MET A 166 18.09 18.89 20.98
N TYR A 167 18.24 18.87 19.65
CA TYR A 167 18.92 19.94 18.91
C TYR A 167 18.23 21.29 19.15
N ASP A 168 16.93 21.34 18.98
CA ASP A 168 16.14 22.56 19.18
C ASP A 168 16.26 23.06 20.61
N GLY A 169 16.13 22.18 21.62
CA GLY A 169 16.23 22.54 23.04
C GLY A 169 17.59 23.07 23.42
N LEU A 170 18.68 22.52 22.87
CA LEU A 170 20.02 23.03 23.10
C LEU A 170 20.26 24.38 22.43
N THR A 171 19.73 24.58 21.21
CA THR A 171 19.95 25.83 20.46
C THR A 171 19.08 26.98 20.93
N ASP A 172 17.88 26.73 21.45
CA ASP A 172 16.99 27.74 22.01
C ASP A 172 17.20 27.97 23.54
N GLY A 173 18.04 27.17 24.16
CA GLY A 173 18.39 27.30 25.58
C GLY A 173 17.36 26.69 26.55
N THR A 174 16.37 25.96 26.07
CA THR A 174 15.40 25.24 26.93
C THR A 174 15.98 23.98 27.55
N VAL A 175 17.06 23.44 26.96
CA VAL A 175 17.85 22.33 27.48
C VAL A 175 19.27 22.82 27.75
N ALA A 176 19.76 22.59 28.96
CA ALA A 176 21.13 22.94 29.32
C ALA A 176 22.13 21.86 28.84
N PRO A 177 23.34 22.25 28.40
CA PRO A 177 24.38 21.28 27.94
C PRO A 177 25.08 20.62 29.11
N GLY A 178 24.60 20.33 30.16
CA GLY A 178 25.18 19.59 31.30
C GLY A 178 26.52 20.14 31.86
#